data_ace874890e109c1c09717d3aac71ee2a
#
_entry.id   ace874890e109c1c09717d3aac71ee2a
#
_cell.length_a   1.000
_cell.length_b   1.000
_cell.length_c   1.000
_cell.angle_alpha   90.00
_cell.angle_beta   90.00
_cell.angle_gamma   90.00
#
_symmetry.space_group_name_H-M   'P 1'
#
loop_
_entity.id
_entity.type
_entity.pdbx_description
1 polymer ?
#
loop_
_entity_poly.entity_id
_entity_poly.type
_entity_poly.pdbx_seq_one_letter_code
_entity_poly.pdbx_strand_id
1 'polypeptide(L)'
;MEYWDIYDAEKRPTGRTMKRNDWCLKDGEYHLTVLGVVARPDGTYLITKRVMTKAWAPGWWEVSGGAAQAGESSEEAVRREVREETGLDISNAEGGYVFTYKRENPGEGDNYFVDVYRFVLDIDESELKLQTEETDGYMFATKEEIENFAKEGIFLHYDSIKRVFEQLQ
;
A
#
# COMPACT_ATOMS: atom_id res chain seq x y z
N MET A 1 -20.96 -3.28 -0.59
CA MET A 1 -20.44 -1.90 -0.72
C MET A 1 -19.41 -1.65 0.37
N GLU A 2 -18.30 -1.06 0.02
CA GLU A 2 -17.20 -0.86 0.97
C GLU A 2 -17.36 0.48 1.72
N TYR A 3 -17.14 0.45 3.03
CA TYR A 3 -17.15 1.64 3.89
C TYR A 3 -15.78 1.79 4.54
N TRP A 4 -15.42 3.02 4.83
CA TRP A 4 -14.18 3.37 5.52
C TRP A 4 -14.50 4.06 6.83
N ASP A 5 -13.69 3.80 7.85
CA ASP A 5 -13.76 4.57 9.09
C ASP A 5 -13.17 5.96 8.87
N ILE A 6 -13.77 6.96 9.54
CA ILE A 6 -13.23 8.32 9.56
C ILE A 6 -12.41 8.50 10.84
N TYR A 7 -11.19 8.98 10.68
CA TYR A 7 -10.22 9.22 11.76
C TYR A 7 -10.07 10.72 12.00
N ASP A 8 -9.70 11.10 13.24
CA ASP A 8 -9.34 12.48 13.55
C ASP A 8 -7.87 12.76 13.22
N ALA A 9 -7.39 13.98 13.52
CA ALA A 9 -6.03 14.38 13.20
C ALA A 9 -4.97 13.62 14.00
N GLU A 10 -5.33 13.00 15.10
CA GLU A 10 -4.44 12.15 15.94
C GLU A 10 -4.58 10.67 15.58
N LYS A 11 -5.19 10.36 14.44
CA LYS A 11 -5.38 8.99 13.95
C LYS A 11 -6.24 8.13 14.87
N ARG A 12 -7.21 8.74 15.51
CA ARG A 12 -8.18 8.02 16.34
C ARG A 12 -9.51 7.88 15.59
N PRO A 13 -10.15 6.71 15.61
CA PRO A 13 -11.45 6.54 14.98
C PRO A 13 -12.48 7.48 15.60
N THR A 14 -13.26 8.16 14.76
CA THR A 14 -14.31 9.07 15.23
C THR A 14 -15.62 8.35 15.55
N GLY A 15 -15.76 7.10 15.16
CA GLY A 15 -17.02 6.36 15.23
C GLY A 15 -17.93 6.59 14.02
N ARG A 16 -17.51 7.46 13.11
CA ARG A 16 -18.27 7.71 11.87
C ARG A 16 -17.61 6.99 10.70
N THR A 17 -18.41 6.65 9.70
CA THR A 17 -17.94 5.98 8.49
C THR A 17 -18.33 6.78 7.25
N MET A 18 -17.68 6.44 6.13
CA MET A 18 -17.99 7.01 4.82
C MET A 18 -18.03 5.88 3.79
N LYS A 19 -18.73 6.09 2.71
CA LYS A 19 -18.68 5.17 1.57
C LYS A 19 -17.34 5.36 0.85
N ARG A 20 -16.82 4.28 0.32
CA ARG A 20 -15.62 4.33 -0.52
C ARG A 20 -15.79 5.37 -1.64
N ASN A 21 -14.78 6.23 -1.79
CA ASN A 21 -14.73 7.27 -2.82
C ASN A 21 -15.84 8.34 -2.73
N ASP A 22 -16.39 8.57 -1.56
CA ASP A 22 -17.40 9.60 -1.34
C ASP A 22 -16.80 11.02 -1.31
N TRP A 23 -15.49 11.12 -1.09
CA TRP A 23 -14.74 12.39 -1.08
C TRP A 23 -15.38 13.47 -0.21
N CYS A 24 -15.84 13.08 0.97
CA CYS A 24 -16.60 13.93 1.88
C CYS A 24 -15.79 14.44 3.08
N LEU A 25 -14.51 14.11 3.16
CA LEU A 25 -13.69 14.44 4.33
C LEU A 25 -13.39 15.93 4.40
N LYS A 26 -13.57 16.48 5.59
CA LYS A 26 -13.30 17.88 5.90
C LYS A 26 -11.88 17.99 6.49
N ASP A 27 -11.42 19.21 6.67
CA ASP A 27 -10.14 19.46 7.35
C ASP A 27 -10.16 18.79 8.72
N GLY A 28 -9.10 18.07 9.04
CA GLY A 28 -8.99 17.32 10.29
C GLY A 28 -9.69 15.97 10.30
N GLU A 29 -10.25 15.54 9.18
CA GLU A 29 -10.86 14.23 9.00
C GLU A 29 -10.08 13.42 7.96
N TYR A 30 -9.85 12.14 8.22
CA TYR A 30 -8.99 11.28 7.42
C TYR A 30 -9.57 9.88 7.28
N HIS A 31 -9.26 9.20 6.18
CA HIS A 31 -9.41 7.76 6.13
C HIS A 31 -8.02 7.10 6.26
N LEU A 32 -7.96 5.77 6.25
CA LEU A 32 -6.72 5.04 6.43
C LEU A 32 -6.40 4.19 5.20
N THR A 33 -5.19 4.35 4.69
CA THR A 33 -4.62 3.51 3.65
C THR A 33 -3.44 2.75 4.23
N VAL A 34 -3.20 1.55 3.74
CA VAL A 34 -2.06 0.72 4.15
C VAL A 34 -1.25 0.35 2.93
N LEU A 35 0.07 0.24 3.11
CA LEU A 35 0.99 -0.28 2.11
C LEU A 35 1.79 -1.42 2.73
N GLY A 36 1.85 -2.56 2.03
CA GLY A 36 2.60 -3.72 2.47
C GLY A 36 3.74 -4.02 1.51
N VAL A 37 4.94 -3.69 1.91
CA VAL A 37 6.15 -4.00 1.15
C VAL A 37 6.60 -5.39 1.51
N VAL A 38 6.66 -6.28 0.54
CA VAL A 38 7.06 -7.67 0.75
C VAL A 38 8.47 -7.86 0.19
N ALA A 39 9.39 -8.27 1.06
CA ALA A 39 10.79 -8.48 0.72
C ALA A 39 11.18 -9.94 0.86
N ARG A 40 12.14 -10.37 0.07
CA ARG A 40 12.83 -11.66 0.24
C ARG A 40 14.04 -11.49 1.15
N PRO A 41 14.55 -12.60 1.73
CA PRO A 41 15.79 -12.54 2.53
C PRO A 41 17.00 -12.02 1.75
N ASP A 42 17.00 -12.13 0.42
CA ASP A 42 18.11 -11.63 -0.42
C ASP A 42 18.07 -10.11 -0.61
N GLY A 43 17.10 -9.42 -0.05
CA GLY A 43 16.98 -7.96 -0.15
C GLY A 43 16.20 -7.45 -1.36
N THR A 44 15.61 -8.34 -2.14
CA THR A 44 14.72 -7.92 -3.23
C THR A 44 13.29 -7.71 -2.73
N TYR A 45 12.54 -6.87 -3.45
CA TYR A 45 11.19 -6.47 -3.08
C TYR A 45 10.21 -6.85 -4.18
N LEU A 46 9.07 -7.39 -3.77
CA LEU A 46 8.00 -7.69 -4.71
C LEU A 46 7.28 -6.40 -5.10
N ILE A 47 7.34 -6.08 -6.39
CA ILE A 47 6.59 -4.96 -6.95
C ILE A 47 5.72 -5.46 -8.09
N THR A 48 4.60 -4.78 -8.32
CA THR A 48 3.65 -5.14 -9.36
C THR A 48 3.43 -3.97 -10.30
N LYS A 49 3.12 -4.28 -11.54
CA LYS A 49 2.91 -3.27 -12.58
C LYS A 49 1.42 -3.10 -12.84
N ARG A 50 0.94 -1.86 -12.80
CA ARG A 50 -0.46 -1.55 -13.07
C ARG A 50 -0.78 -1.81 -14.53
N VAL A 51 -1.96 -2.38 -14.80
CA VAL A 51 -2.39 -2.62 -16.18
C VAL A 51 -2.51 -1.29 -16.96
N MET A 52 -2.28 -1.36 -18.25
CA MET A 52 -2.28 -0.16 -19.11
C MET A 52 -3.67 0.45 -19.28
N THR A 53 -4.72 -0.29 -18.95
CA THR A 53 -6.11 0.18 -19.03
C THR A 53 -6.55 1.01 -17.81
N LYS A 54 -5.70 1.12 -16.77
CA LYS A 54 -6.02 1.96 -15.61
C LYS A 54 -6.11 3.43 -16.02
N ALA A 55 -7.11 4.13 -15.49
CA ALA A 55 -7.28 5.55 -15.74
C ALA A 55 -6.17 6.40 -15.10
N TRP A 56 -5.66 5.94 -13.95
CA TRP A 56 -4.61 6.61 -13.22
C TRP A 56 -3.34 5.77 -13.19
N ALA A 57 -2.21 6.41 -13.53
CA ALA A 57 -0.88 5.78 -13.52
C ALA A 57 -0.80 4.43 -14.23
N PRO A 58 -1.28 4.32 -15.51
CA PRO A 58 -1.17 3.06 -16.23
C PRO A 58 0.29 2.67 -16.45
N GLY A 59 0.60 1.39 -16.23
CA GLY A 59 1.95 0.86 -16.44
C GLY A 59 2.99 1.24 -15.38
N TRP A 60 2.60 1.95 -14.33
CA TRP A 60 3.49 2.28 -13.23
C TRP A 60 3.68 1.07 -12.31
N TRP A 61 4.82 1.06 -11.64
CA TRP A 61 5.13 0.04 -10.63
C TRP A 61 4.71 0.51 -9.24
N GLU A 62 4.34 -0.43 -8.39
CA GLU A 62 3.86 -0.12 -7.05
C GLU A 62 4.08 -1.29 -6.08
N VAL A 63 3.99 -1.00 -4.79
CA VAL A 63 3.88 -2.02 -3.74
C VAL A 63 2.40 -2.28 -3.46
N SER A 64 2.10 -3.40 -2.80
CA SER A 64 0.71 -3.75 -2.47
C SER A 64 0.12 -2.77 -1.45
N GLY A 65 -1.15 -2.46 -1.60
CA GLY A 65 -1.84 -1.61 -0.65
C GLY A 65 -3.24 -1.24 -1.07
N GLY A 66 -3.91 -0.52 -0.20
CA GLY A 66 -5.26 -0.03 -0.44
C GLY A 66 -5.87 0.53 0.84
N ALA A 67 -7.13 0.94 0.74
CA ALA A 67 -7.85 1.52 1.88
C ALA A 67 -8.29 0.45 2.88
N ALA A 68 -8.14 0.75 4.16
CA ALA A 68 -8.68 -0.07 5.23
C ALA A 68 -10.20 0.04 5.22
N GLN A 69 -10.88 -1.06 5.41
CA GLN A 69 -12.34 -1.11 5.50
C GLN A 69 -12.79 -0.77 6.93
N ALA A 70 -14.02 -0.28 7.06
CA ALA A 70 -14.59 0.03 8.35
C ALA A 70 -14.57 -1.19 9.27
N GLY A 71 -14.10 -1.00 10.49
CA GLY A 71 -13.97 -2.07 11.48
C GLY A 71 -12.68 -2.87 11.39
N GLU A 72 -11.88 -2.67 10.33
CA GLU A 72 -10.59 -3.34 10.16
C GLU A 72 -9.50 -2.61 10.91
N SER A 73 -8.60 -3.35 11.57
CA SER A 73 -7.36 -2.75 12.05
C SER A 73 -6.41 -2.52 10.86
N SER A 74 -5.42 -1.67 11.06
CA SER A 74 -4.38 -1.43 10.05
C SER A 74 -3.68 -2.73 9.64
N GLU A 75 -3.33 -3.57 10.62
CA GLU A 75 -2.67 -4.85 10.36
C GLU A 75 -3.57 -5.82 9.59
N GLU A 76 -4.84 -5.90 9.95
CA GLU A 76 -5.80 -6.73 9.20
C GLU A 76 -5.93 -6.25 7.76
N ALA A 77 -5.97 -4.93 7.57
CA ALA A 77 -6.10 -4.32 6.26
C ALA A 77 -4.91 -4.66 5.36
N VAL A 78 -3.68 -4.52 5.87
CA VAL A 78 -2.49 -4.78 5.05
C VAL A 78 -2.36 -6.26 4.69
N ARG A 79 -2.72 -7.15 5.60
CA ARG A 79 -2.71 -8.60 5.31
C ARG A 79 -3.72 -8.95 4.23
N ARG A 80 -4.90 -8.37 4.31
CA ARG A 80 -5.95 -8.58 3.31
C ARG A 80 -5.52 -8.06 1.94
N GLU A 81 -4.99 -6.85 1.88
CA GLU A 81 -4.57 -6.23 0.62
C GLU A 81 -3.44 -7.02 -0.05
N VAL A 82 -2.42 -7.43 0.71
CA VAL A 82 -1.33 -8.24 0.16
C VAL A 82 -1.87 -9.56 -0.39
N ARG A 83 -2.77 -10.20 0.35
CA ARG A 83 -3.37 -11.47 -0.07
C ARG A 83 -4.23 -11.34 -1.32
N GLU A 84 -5.05 -10.30 -1.38
CA GLU A 84 -5.91 -10.04 -2.54
C GLU A 84 -5.09 -9.76 -3.79
N GLU A 85 -4.04 -8.95 -3.67
CA GLU A 85 -3.25 -8.52 -4.82
C GLU A 85 -2.21 -9.54 -5.27
N THR A 86 -1.63 -10.29 -4.36
CA THR A 86 -0.50 -11.18 -4.66
C THR A 86 -0.75 -12.67 -4.36
N GLY A 87 -1.80 -12.97 -3.60
CA GLY A 87 -2.07 -14.33 -3.15
C GLY A 87 -1.24 -14.77 -1.96
N LEU A 88 -0.34 -13.93 -1.47
CA LEU A 88 0.57 -14.30 -0.38
C LEU A 88 -0.09 -14.18 0.99
N ASP A 89 0.16 -15.18 1.83
CA ASP A 89 -0.17 -15.16 3.24
C ASP A 89 1.07 -14.71 4.02
N ILE A 90 1.01 -13.52 4.60
CA ILE A 90 2.13 -12.93 5.33
C ILE A 90 2.07 -13.16 6.84
N SER A 91 1.19 -14.07 7.31
CA SER A 91 1.02 -14.34 8.75
C SER A 91 2.31 -14.73 9.46
N ASN A 92 3.18 -15.45 8.76
CA ASN A 92 4.45 -15.94 9.31
C ASN A 92 5.66 -15.11 8.87
N ALA A 93 5.44 -13.96 8.23
CA ALA A 93 6.52 -13.10 7.78
C ALA A 93 7.19 -12.40 8.97
N GLU A 94 8.47 -12.13 8.85
CA GLU A 94 9.19 -11.27 9.79
C GLU A 94 8.90 -9.81 9.45
N GLY A 95 9.08 -8.92 10.43
CA GLY A 95 8.85 -7.50 10.23
C GLY A 95 7.45 -7.06 10.64
N GLY A 96 6.95 -6.03 10.04
CA GLY A 96 5.66 -5.45 10.36
C GLY A 96 5.64 -3.94 10.09
N TYR A 97 4.95 -3.21 10.93
CA TYR A 97 4.80 -1.77 10.83
C TYR A 97 6.16 -1.05 10.85
N VAL A 98 6.33 -0.10 9.94
CA VAL A 98 7.56 0.71 9.86
C VAL A 98 7.30 2.18 10.21
N PHE A 99 6.39 2.83 9.51
CA PHE A 99 6.06 4.23 9.76
C PHE A 99 4.72 4.61 9.17
N THR A 100 4.23 5.80 9.55
CA THR A 100 3.00 6.39 9.02
C THR A 100 3.32 7.74 8.42
N TYR A 101 2.70 8.07 7.30
CA TYR A 101 2.69 9.44 6.80
C TYR A 101 1.25 9.86 6.51
N LYS A 102 1.08 11.15 6.30
CA LYS A 102 -0.22 11.76 6.11
C LYS A 102 -0.26 12.52 4.79
N ARG A 103 -1.37 12.40 4.07
CA ARG A 103 -1.63 13.19 2.87
C ARG A 103 -2.86 14.02 3.10
N GLU A 104 -2.74 15.31 2.81
CA GLU A 104 -3.85 16.24 2.90
C GLU A 104 -4.08 16.86 1.53
N ASN A 105 -5.32 16.79 1.05
CA ASN A 105 -5.72 17.35 -0.23
C ASN A 105 -6.86 18.34 0.04
N PRO A 106 -6.53 19.58 0.47
CA PRO A 106 -7.54 20.56 0.86
C PRO A 106 -8.55 20.84 -0.26
N GLY A 107 -9.81 20.81 0.09
CA GLY A 107 -10.87 21.05 -0.86
C GLY A 107 -11.27 19.86 -1.72
N GLU A 108 -10.51 18.76 -1.67
CA GLU A 108 -10.82 17.55 -2.46
C GLU A 108 -11.57 16.49 -1.67
N GLY A 109 -11.68 16.66 -0.35
CA GLY A 109 -12.38 15.70 0.50
C GLY A 109 -11.63 14.38 0.66
N ASP A 110 -10.34 14.36 0.41
CA ASP A 110 -9.52 13.16 0.36
C ASP A 110 -8.23 13.33 1.18
N ASN A 111 -8.38 13.28 2.49
CA ASN A 111 -7.24 13.28 3.40
C ASN A 111 -7.09 11.87 3.96
N TYR A 112 -5.85 11.40 4.10
CA TYR A 112 -5.65 10.05 4.62
C TYR A 112 -4.30 9.88 5.29
N PHE A 113 -4.28 8.92 6.24
CA PHE A 113 -3.05 8.38 6.78
C PHE A 113 -2.65 7.18 5.96
N VAL A 114 -1.34 6.96 5.83
CA VAL A 114 -0.79 5.76 5.20
C VAL A 114 0.11 5.06 6.20
N ASP A 115 -0.27 3.86 6.61
CA ASP A 115 0.56 2.99 7.44
C ASP A 115 1.38 2.11 6.51
N VAL A 116 2.69 2.19 6.62
CA VAL A 116 3.63 1.44 5.77
C VAL A 116 4.23 0.29 6.55
N TYR A 117 4.11 -0.91 5.99
CA TYR A 117 4.60 -2.16 6.56
C TYR A 117 5.69 -2.74 5.66
N ARG A 118 6.61 -3.45 6.28
CA ARG A 118 7.62 -4.24 5.57
C ARG A 118 7.65 -5.64 6.15
N PHE A 119 7.40 -6.61 5.28
CA PHE A 119 7.40 -8.02 5.64
C PHE A 119 8.52 -8.72 4.89
N VAL A 120 9.22 -9.60 5.58
CA VAL A 120 10.28 -10.41 4.97
C VAL A 120 9.88 -11.87 5.06
N LEU A 121 9.81 -12.54 3.92
CA LEU A 121 9.53 -13.95 3.88
C LEU A 121 10.17 -14.59 2.65
N ASP A 122 10.44 -15.89 2.74
CA ASP A 122 10.97 -16.67 1.63
C ASP A 122 9.80 -17.02 0.71
N ILE A 123 9.79 -16.40 -0.48
CA ILE A 123 8.68 -16.53 -1.42
C ILE A 123 9.10 -17.43 -2.58
N ASP A 124 8.30 -18.47 -2.80
CA ASP A 124 8.35 -19.23 -4.04
C ASP A 124 7.42 -18.54 -5.03
N GLU A 125 7.92 -18.23 -6.23
CA GLU A 125 7.10 -17.55 -7.25
C GLU A 125 5.84 -18.33 -7.62
N SER A 126 5.83 -19.64 -7.43
CA SER A 126 4.64 -20.46 -7.65
C SER A 126 3.48 -20.14 -6.70
N GLU A 127 3.77 -19.48 -5.58
CA GLU A 127 2.76 -19.05 -4.59
C GLU A 127 2.03 -17.78 -5.03
N LEU A 128 2.58 -17.04 -5.99
CA LEU A 128 1.99 -15.78 -6.44
C LEU A 128 0.73 -16.02 -7.26
N LYS A 129 -0.34 -15.30 -6.91
CA LYS A 129 -1.61 -15.29 -7.64
C LYS A 129 -2.04 -13.84 -7.79
N LEU A 130 -1.55 -13.22 -8.85
CA LEU A 130 -1.82 -11.80 -9.08
C LEU A 130 -3.24 -11.57 -9.57
N GLN A 131 -3.81 -10.42 -9.21
CA GLN A 131 -5.08 -9.96 -9.77
C GLN A 131 -4.84 -9.48 -11.19
N THR A 132 -5.14 -10.31 -12.19
CA THR A 132 -4.87 -10.00 -13.61
C THR A 132 -5.63 -8.80 -14.14
N GLU A 133 -6.75 -8.44 -13.51
CA GLU A 133 -7.53 -7.26 -13.87
C GLU A 133 -6.85 -5.95 -13.45
N GLU A 134 -5.99 -6.02 -12.42
CA GLU A 134 -5.32 -4.86 -11.84
C GLU A 134 -3.83 -4.80 -12.21
N THR A 135 -3.23 -5.95 -12.47
CA THR A 135 -1.79 -6.14 -12.50
C THR A 135 -1.36 -6.80 -13.82
N ASP A 136 -0.39 -6.16 -14.49
CA ASP A 136 0.17 -6.62 -15.76
C ASP A 136 1.57 -7.22 -15.59
N GLY A 137 1.86 -7.76 -14.42
CA GLY A 137 3.12 -8.41 -14.14
C GLY A 137 3.71 -8.05 -12.79
N TYR A 138 4.82 -8.70 -12.48
CA TYR A 138 5.53 -8.47 -11.23
C TYR A 138 7.03 -8.64 -11.45
N MET A 139 7.81 -8.14 -10.50
CA MET A 139 9.23 -8.49 -10.41
C MET A 139 9.68 -8.43 -8.96
N PHE A 140 10.76 -9.13 -8.68
CA PHE A 140 11.49 -8.96 -7.43
C PHE A 140 12.64 -8.00 -7.72
N ALA A 141 12.47 -6.77 -7.30
CA ALA A 141 13.36 -5.67 -7.65
C ALA A 141 14.35 -5.38 -6.54
N THR A 142 15.58 -5.03 -6.91
CA THR A 142 16.53 -4.49 -5.97
C THR A 142 16.16 -3.05 -5.64
N LYS A 143 16.73 -2.54 -4.55
CA LYS A 143 16.57 -1.12 -4.19
C LYS A 143 16.97 -0.20 -5.34
N GLU A 144 18.08 -0.52 -6.03
CA GLU A 144 18.57 0.27 -7.16
C GLU A 144 17.59 0.28 -8.34
N GLU A 145 16.99 -0.87 -8.64
CA GLU A 145 16.00 -0.97 -9.71
C GLU A 145 14.77 -0.12 -9.39
N ILE A 146 14.32 -0.13 -8.13
CA ILE A 146 13.19 0.71 -7.68
C ILE A 146 13.55 2.19 -7.80
N GLU A 147 14.76 2.58 -7.38
CA GLU A 147 15.24 3.96 -7.54
C GLU A 147 15.25 4.40 -8.99
N ASN A 148 15.65 3.51 -9.90
CA ASN A 148 15.66 3.80 -11.33
C ASN A 148 14.25 4.00 -11.89
N PHE A 149 13.30 3.18 -11.50
CA PHE A 149 11.89 3.38 -11.88
C PHE A 149 11.36 4.73 -11.35
N ALA A 150 11.75 5.08 -10.14
CA ALA A 150 11.36 6.37 -9.55
C ALA A 150 11.95 7.55 -10.33
N LYS A 151 13.20 7.45 -10.77
CA LYS A 151 13.86 8.48 -11.59
C LYS A 151 13.18 8.62 -12.96
N GLU A 152 12.66 7.53 -13.49
CA GLU A 152 11.88 7.52 -14.72
C GLU A 152 10.46 8.05 -14.53
N GLY A 153 10.04 8.29 -13.29
CA GLY A 153 8.71 8.79 -12.96
C GLY A 153 7.62 7.74 -13.08
N ILE A 154 7.95 6.45 -12.87
CA ILE A 154 7.01 5.34 -13.02
C ILE A 154 6.93 4.43 -11.78
N PHE A 155 7.32 4.92 -10.61
CA PHE A 155 7.13 4.20 -9.34
C PHE A 155 6.27 5.04 -8.41
N LEU A 156 5.11 4.48 -8.01
CA LEU A 156 4.12 5.19 -7.21
C LEU A 156 4.58 5.45 -5.78
N HIS A 157 4.38 6.68 -5.33
CA HIS A 157 4.60 7.12 -3.95
C HIS A 157 6.05 7.02 -3.46
N TYR A 158 7.01 6.93 -4.38
CA TYR A 158 8.40 6.66 -4.00
C TYR A 158 8.94 7.64 -2.96
N ASP A 159 8.76 8.94 -3.16
CA ASP A 159 9.29 9.94 -2.23
C ASP A 159 8.70 9.82 -0.82
N SER A 160 7.46 9.37 -0.72
CA SER A 160 6.79 9.17 0.56
C SER A 160 7.21 7.88 1.27
N ILE A 161 7.61 6.85 0.53
CA ILE A 161 7.85 5.52 1.09
C ILE A 161 9.31 5.04 0.98
N LYS A 162 10.19 5.80 0.35
CA LYS A 162 11.57 5.34 0.05
C LYS A 162 12.34 4.78 1.25
N ARG A 163 12.07 5.28 2.45
CA ARG A 163 12.76 4.77 3.65
C ARG A 163 12.42 3.31 3.97
N VAL A 164 11.31 2.78 3.44
CA VAL A 164 10.96 1.37 3.65
C VAL A 164 11.92 0.43 2.92
N PHE A 165 12.58 0.92 1.88
CA PHE A 165 13.57 0.16 1.12
C PHE A 165 14.98 0.29 1.69
N GLU A 166 15.17 1.05 2.75
CA GLU A 166 16.44 1.13 3.44
C GLU A 166 16.57 -0.05 4.40
N GLN A 167 17.79 -0.58 4.53
CA GLN A 167 18.02 -1.67 5.47
C GLN A 167 17.84 -1.15 6.89
N LEU A 168 16.91 -1.75 7.61
CA LEU A 168 16.76 -1.52 9.03
C LEU A 168 17.84 -2.31 9.75
N GLN A 169 18.71 -1.63 10.43
CA GLN A 169 19.70 -2.27 11.28
C GLN A 169 19.14 -2.47 12.68
#